data_8f221547bbc3f1b08e4ef3cdfcbcfb9f
#
_entry.id   8f221547bbc3f1b08e4ef3cdfcbcfb9f
#
_cell.length_a   1.000
_cell.length_b   1.000
_cell.length_c   1.000
_cell.angle_alpha   90.00
_cell.angle_beta   90.00
_cell.angle_gamma   90.00
#
_symmetry.space_group_name_H-M   'P 1'
#
loop_
_entity.id
_entity.type
_entity.pdbx_description
1 polymer ?
#
loop_
_entity_poly.entity_id
_entity_poly.type
_entity_poly.pdbx_seq_one_letter_code
_entity_poly.pdbx_strand_id
1 'polypeptide(L)'
;NDAPALKQADIGIAMGITGTEVSKDAASMILTDDNFATIVKAVATGRNIYANIKNAIIYLLSGNLSGILCVLAASLLSLQVPFLPVHLLFINLVTDSLPAIAIGMERSTKDILKEKPRDPNDGILTPQTMKQLGIQGILIAIVTMAAYFMGLKESWAIATTMAFSTLCLARLFHGFNCRANHSLYHIGFFSNKYSIMAFIVGFIFLNAILFVPALHGLFSVTTITIQQILTIYGLAFIPTFLIQVSRMMKHR
;
A
#
# COMPACT_ATOMS: atom_id res chain seq x y z
N ASN A 1 31.27 4.71 33.68
CA ASN A 1 31.87 5.88 33.05
C ASN A 1 31.29 6.18 31.66
N ASP A 2 30.73 5.18 30.96
CA ASP A 2 30.27 5.29 29.56
C ASP A 2 28.81 5.75 29.43
N ALA A 3 28.05 5.78 30.53
CA ALA A 3 26.63 6.16 30.50
C ALA A 3 26.35 7.54 29.87
N PRO A 4 27.15 8.61 30.13
CA PRO A 4 26.96 9.88 29.45
C PRO A 4 27.20 9.79 27.94
N ALA A 5 28.19 9.03 27.49
CA ALA A 5 28.47 8.80 26.07
C ALA A 5 27.36 8.01 25.38
N LEU A 6 26.82 6.99 26.06
CA LEU A 6 25.69 6.21 25.56
C LEU A 6 24.42 7.07 25.38
N LYS A 7 24.17 8.00 26.32
CA LYS A 7 23.05 8.95 26.22
C LYS A 7 23.24 10.00 25.12
N GLN A 8 24.48 10.42 24.86
CA GLN A 8 24.81 11.44 23.86
C GLN A 8 24.86 10.87 22.44
N ALA A 9 25.06 9.57 22.29
CA ALA A 9 25.07 8.91 20.99
C ALA A 9 23.69 8.91 20.34
N ASP A 10 23.63 9.00 19.00
CA ASP A 10 22.37 8.85 18.25
C ASP A 10 21.70 7.51 18.56
N ILE A 11 22.49 6.43 18.71
CA ILE A 11 22.06 5.12 19.17
C ILE A 11 23.15 4.57 20.10
N GLY A 12 22.98 4.74 21.41
CA GLY A 12 23.82 4.10 22.42
C GLY A 12 23.51 2.62 22.51
N ILE A 13 24.53 1.75 22.51
CA ILE A 13 24.37 0.29 22.53
C ILE A 13 25.09 -0.28 23.76
N ALA A 14 24.37 -1.08 24.55
CA ALA A 14 24.94 -1.79 25.70
C ALA A 14 24.84 -3.32 25.51
N MET A 15 25.79 -4.03 26.14
CA MET A 15 25.75 -5.49 26.23
C MET A 15 24.71 -5.94 27.27
N GLY A 16 23.93 -6.98 26.95
CA GLY A 16 22.83 -7.44 27.79
C GLY A 16 23.27 -8.39 28.87
N ILE A 17 24.31 -9.21 28.65
CA ILE A 17 24.84 -10.20 29.62
C ILE A 17 25.97 -9.56 30.41
N THR A 18 26.98 -9.00 29.76
CA THR A 18 28.18 -8.46 30.43
C THR A 18 28.08 -6.98 30.77
N GLY A 19 27.10 -6.26 30.22
CA GLY A 19 26.88 -4.83 30.46
C GLY A 19 26.35 -4.58 31.90
N THR A 20 26.78 -3.45 32.49
CA THR A 20 26.26 -3.00 33.77
C THR A 20 24.84 -2.45 33.64
N GLU A 21 24.05 -2.50 34.72
CA GLU A 21 22.68 -1.92 34.70
C GLU A 21 22.69 -0.44 34.32
N VAL A 22 23.68 0.31 34.81
CA VAL A 22 23.84 1.74 34.46
C VAL A 22 24.05 1.93 32.95
N SER A 23 24.81 1.05 32.31
CA SER A 23 25.02 1.10 30.83
C SER A 23 23.73 0.71 30.09
N LYS A 24 23.01 -0.29 30.57
CA LYS A 24 21.72 -0.72 29.97
C LYS A 24 20.67 0.37 30.09
N ASP A 25 20.57 1.03 31.24
CA ASP A 25 19.63 2.13 31.47
C ASP A 25 19.94 3.37 30.60
N ALA A 26 21.22 3.58 30.27
CA ALA A 26 21.64 4.69 29.42
C ALA A 26 21.55 4.41 27.92
N ALA A 27 21.45 3.14 27.53
CA ALA A 27 21.49 2.72 26.13
C ALA A 27 20.10 2.78 25.46
N SER A 28 20.07 3.10 24.17
CA SER A 28 18.88 3.01 23.32
C SER A 28 18.64 1.60 22.78
N MET A 29 19.65 0.75 22.78
CA MET A 29 19.64 -0.63 22.34
C MET A 29 20.43 -1.53 23.28
N ILE A 30 19.90 -2.71 23.58
CA ILE A 30 20.58 -3.72 24.40
C ILE A 30 20.76 -4.99 23.57
N LEU A 31 22.00 -5.48 23.47
CA LEU A 31 22.33 -6.72 22.79
C LEU A 31 22.17 -7.89 23.76
N THR A 32 21.09 -8.62 23.69
CA THR A 32 20.76 -9.72 24.60
C THR A 32 21.67 -10.93 24.48
N ASP A 33 22.39 -11.05 23.35
CA ASP A 33 23.34 -12.12 23.04
C ASP A 33 24.80 -11.67 23.14
N ASP A 34 25.06 -10.46 23.57
CA ASP A 34 26.38 -9.81 23.63
C ASP A 34 27.21 -9.93 22.34
N ASN A 35 26.50 -10.12 21.21
CA ASN A 35 27.14 -10.34 19.92
C ASN A 35 27.09 -9.06 19.05
N PHE A 36 28.27 -8.48 18.81
CA PHE A 36 28.39 -7.28 17.99
C PHE A 36 27.82 -7.47 16.56
N ALA A 37 27.90 -8.69 16.00
CA ALA A 37 27.31 -8.98 14.69
C ALA A 37 25.79 -8.80 14.63
N THR A 38 25.11 -8.84 15.77
CA THR A 38 23.65 -8.60 15.89
C THR A 38 23.31 -7.15 15.57
N ILE A 39 24.23 -6.19 15.74
CA ILE A 39 24.05 -4.79 15.33
C ILE A 39 23.81 -4.71 13.82
N VAL A 40 24.55 -5.45 13.03
CA VAL A 40 24.38 -5.48 11.55
C VAL A 40 22.98 -5.96 11.18
N LYS A 41 22.50 -6.99 11.86
CA LYS A 41 21.11 -7.49 11.68
C LYS A 41 20.07 -6.45 12.10
N ALA A 42 20.31 -5.75 13.22
CA ALA A 42 19.43 -4.69 13.70
C ALA A 42 19.34 -3.53 12.69
N VAL A 43 20.48 -3.10 12.12
CA VAL A 43 20.50 -2.08 11.05
C VAL A 43 19.72 -2.54 9.83
N ALA A 44 19.95 -3.77 9.37
CA ALA A 44 19.22 -4.34 8.23
C ALA A 44 17.70 -4.37 8.48
N THR A 45 17.30 -4.83 9.67
CA THR A 45 15.90 -4.90 10.09
C THR A 45 15.27 -3.52 10.16
N GLY A 46 15.95 -2.54 10.78
CA GLY A 46 15.48 -1.16 10.88
C GLY A 46 15.28 -0.51 9.51
N ARG A 47 16.22 -0.70 8.58
CA ARG A 47 16.09 -0.22 7.19
C ARG A 47 14.90 -0.87 6.48
N ASN A 48 14.68 -2.18 6.68
CA ASN A 48 13.54 -2.88 6.10
C ASN A 48 12.21 -2.37 6.65
N ILE A 49 12.10 -2.20 7.97
CA ILE A 49 10.91 -1.67 8.62
C ILE A 49 10.58 -0.28 8.07
N TYR A 50 11.58 0.60 7.97
CA TYR A 50 11.38 1.94 7.40
C TYR A 50 10.89 1.88 5.94
N ALA A 51 11.50 1.05 5.11
CA ALA A 51 11.07 0.86 3.71
C ALA A 51 9.62 0.37 3.62
N ASN A 52 9.24 -0.59 4.45
CA ASN A 52 7.90 -1.15 4.50
C ASN A 52 6.87 -0.11 4.97
N ILE A 53 7.18 0.67 6.01
CA ILE A 53 6.33 1.78 6.46
C ILE A 53 6.13 2.80 5.34
N LYS A 54 7.21 3.21 4.67
CA LYS A 54 7.14 4.14 3.53
C LYS A 54 6.26 3.59 2.40
N ASN A 55 6.41 2.33 2.06
CA ASN A 55 5.63 1.66 1.02
C ASN A 55 4.14 1.55 1.40
N ALA A 56 3.82 1.25 2.65
CA ALA A 56 2.44 1.23 3.15
C ALA A 56 1.81 2.64 3.11
N ILE A 57 2.56 3.68 3.46
CA ILE A 57 2.11 5.08 3.35
C ILE A 57 1.83 5.45 1.89
N ILE A 58 2.71 5.09 0.95
CA ILE A 58 2.50 5.33 -0.48
C ILE A 58 1.22 4.63 -0.94
N TYR A 59 1.00 3.38 -0.54
CA TYR A 59 -0.20 2.62 -0.86
C TYR A 59 -1.47 3.32 -0.38
N LEU A 60 -1.53 3.66 0.90
CA LEU A 60 -2.71 4.29 1.51
C LEU A 60 -2.99 5.68 0.91
N LEU A 61 -1.96 6.51 0.78
CA LEU A 61 -2.14 7.87 0.28
C LEU A 61 -2.47 7.92 -1.22
N SER A 62 -1.86 7.07 -2.05
CA SER A 62 -2.20 7.02 -3.49
C SER A 62 -3.61 6.52 -3.72
N GLY A 63 -4.06 5.53 -2.92
CA GLY A 63 -5.43 5.04 -2.95
C GLY A 63 -6.43 6.11 -2.52
N ASN A 64 -6.17 6.82 -1.42
CA ASN A 64 -7.04 7.90 -0.95
C ASN A 64 -7.08 9.08 -1.92
N LEU A 65 -5.93 9.46 -2.49
CA LEU A 65 -5.86 10.48 -3.54
C LEU A 65 -6.73 10.11 -4.74
N SER A 66 -6.74 8.84 -5.16
CA SER A 66 -7.58 8.40 -6.28
C SER A 66 -9.08 8.58 -6.00
N GLY A 67 -9.52 8.25 -4.80
CA GLY A 67 -10.91 8.47 -4.37
C GLY A 67 -11.28 9.96 -4.33
N ILE A 68 -10.40 10.80 -3.77
CA ILE A 68 -10.60 12.26 -3.73
C ILE A 68 -10.69 12.83 -5.15
N LEU A 69 -9.81 12.42 -6.05
CA LEU A 69 -9.83 12.88 -7.45
C LEU A 69 -11.11 12.48 -8.17
N CYS A 70 -11.64 11.27 -7.91
CA CYS A 70 -12.92 10.83 -8.50
C CYS A 70 -14.08 11.69 -8.01
N VAL A 71 -14.17 11.96 -6.70
CA VAL A 71 -15.23 12.82 -6.14
C VAL A 71 -15.10 14.25 -6.64
N LEU A 72 -13.87 14.79 -6.70
CA LEU A 72 -13.60 16.11 -7.23
C LEU A 72 -14.00 16.23 -8.70
N ALA A 73 -13.61 15.25 -9.54
CA ALA A 73 -13.96 15.23 -10.95
C ALA A 73 -15.47 15.17 -11.15
N ALA A 74 -16.19 14.30 -10.41
CA ALA A 74 -17.64 14.25 -10.48
C ALA A 74 -18.29 15.57 -10.08
N SER A 75 -17.80 16.22 -9.00
CA SER A 75 -18.30 17.52 -8.54
C SER A 75 -18.07 18.63 -9.57
N LEU A 76 -16.88 18.73 -10.14
CA LEU A 76 -16.56 19.74 -11.17
C LEU A 76 -17.38 19.57 -12.46
N LEU A 77 -17.75 18.34 -12.77
CA LEU A 77 -18.60 18.02 -13.93
C LEU A 77 -20.09 18.06 -13.59
N SER A 78 -20.47 18.49 -12.38
CA SER A 78 -21.86 18.53 -11.89
C SER A 78 -22.58 17.18 -12.00
N LEU A 79 -21.82 16.09 -11.84
CA LEU A 79 -22.33 14.71 -11.83
C LEU A 79 -22.69 14.30 -10.39
N GLN A 80 -23.50 13.27 -10.26
CA GLN A 80 -23.77 12.63 -8.99
C GLN A 80 -22.49 11.98 -8.42
N VAL A 81 -22.42 11.86 -7.08
CA VAL A 81 -21.22 11.30 -6.42
C VAL A 81 -20.95 9.85 -6.85
N PRO A 82 -19.69 9.49 -7.13
CA PRO A 82 -19.34 8.14 -7.58
C PRO A 82 -19.31 7.11 -6.44
N PHE A 83 -19.23 7.56 -5.19
CA PHE A 83 -19.13 6.69 -4.01
C PHE A 83 -20.11 7.12 -2.92
N LEU A 84 -20.73 6.12 -2.29
CA LEU A 84 -21.54 6.31 -1.09
C LEU A 84 -20.71 6.09 0.18
N PRO A 85 -21.13 6.58 1.35
CA PRO A 85 -20.40 6.41 2.60
C PRO A 85 -20.07 4.96 2.93
N VAL A 86 -20.96 4.01 2.65
CA VAL A 86 -20.74 2.58 2.85
C VAL A 86 -19.62 2.02 1.97
N HIS A 87 -19.46 2.54 0.74
CA HIS A 87 -18.36 2.18 -0.15
C HIS A 87 -17.03 2.60 0.45
N LEU A 88 -16.93 3.84 0.97
CA LEU A 88 -15.71 4.35 1.59
C LEU A 88 -15.36 3.58 2.87
N LEU A 89 -16.38 3.19 3.65
CA LEU A 89 -16.18 2.35 4.84
C LEU A 89 -15.58 0.98 4.46
N PHE A 90 -16.14 0.32 3.45
CA PHE A 90 -15.61 -0.95 2.96
C PHE A 90 -14.17 -0.83 2.43
N ILE A 91 -13.90 0.23 1.67
CA ILE A 91 -12.58 0.52 1.13
C ILE A 91 -11.57 0.62 2.29
N ASN A 92 -11.84 1.46 3.28
CA ASN A 92 -10.91 1.68 4.40
C ASN A 92 -10.71 0.42 5.26
N LEU A 93 -11.78 -0.37 5.48
CA LEU A 93 -11.71 -1.54 6.35
C LEU A 93 -11.06 -2.74 5.65
N VAL A 94 -11.40 -2.99 4.39
CA VAL A 94 -10.99 -4.22 3.69
C VAL A 94 -9.85 -3.97 2.72
N THR A 95 -10.04 -3.04 1.77
CA THR A 95 -9.06 -2.86 0.70
C THR A 95 -7.85 -2.03 1.10
N ASP A 96 -7.91 -1.28 2.20
CA ASP A 96 -6.78 -0.51 2.71
C ASP A 96 -6.02 -1.25 3.81
N SER A 97 -6.72 -1.70 4.85
CA SER A 97 -6.08 -2.23 6.05
C SER A 97 -5.32 -3.52 5.78
N LEU A 98 -5.95 -4.49 5.08
CA LEU A 98 -5.33 -5.79 4.85
C LEU A 98 -4.05 -5.71 4.00
N PRO A 99 -4.05 -5.05 2.82
CA PRO A 99 -2.83 -4.92 2.03
C PRO A 99 -1.77 -4.04 2.72
N ALA A 100 -2.14 -2.98 3.45
CA ALA A 100 -1.17 -2.15 4.16
C ALA A 100 -0.40 -2.94 5.23
N ILE A 101 -1.11 -3.78 6.02
CA ILE A 101 -0.47 -4.69 6.97
C ILE A 101 0.45 -5.67 6.25
N ALA A 102 -0.02 -6.25 5.15
CA ALA A 102 0.76 -7.21 4.37
C ALA A 102 2.03 -6.61 3.75
N ILE A 103 1.98 -5.34 3.30
CA ILE A 103 3.14 -4.58 2.84
C ILE A 103 4.13 -4.37 4.01
N GLY A 104 3.63 -4.06 5.21
CA GLY A 104 4.45 -3.96 6.43
C GLY A 104 5.23 -5.22 6.78
N MET A 105 4.78 -6.38 6.29
CA MET A 105 5.41 -7.68 6.51
C MET A 105 6.31 -8.14 5.35
N GLU A 106 6.67 -7.24 4.42
CA GLU A 106 7.55 -7.56 3.30
C GLU A 106 8.95 -7.89 3.80
N ARG A 107 9.55 -8.92 3.20
CA ARG A 107 10.89 -9.36 3.57
C ARG A 107 11.95 -8.39 3.06
N SER A 108 13.05 -8.28 3.81
CA SER A 108 14.20 -7.49 3.39
C SER A 108 14.77 -8.01 2.06
N THR A 109 15.13 -7.09 1.18
CA THR A 109 15.94 -7.40 0.01
C THR A 109 17.38 -7.71 0.47
N LYS A 110 18.07 -8.63 -0.23
CA LYS A 110 19.44 -9.04 0.13
C LYS A 110 20.45 -7.87 0.11
N ASP A 111 20.13 -6.80 -0.60
CA ASP A 111 21.05 -5.69 -0.83
C ASP A 111 20.79 -4.45 0.06
N ILE A 112 19.87 -4.55 1.04
CA ILE A 112 19.47 -3.39 1.87
C ILE A 112 20.65 -2.77 2.65
N LEU A 113 21.66 -3.54 2.98
CA LEU A 113 22.87 -3.05 3.65
C LEU A 113 23.85 -2.35 2.70
N LYS A 114 23.73 -2.58 1.38
CA LYS A 114 24.54 -1.89 0.37
C LYS A 114 23.99 -0.52 0.02
N GLU A 115 22.75 -0.23 0.38
CA GLU A 115 22.14 1.08 0.18
C GLU A 115 22.85 2.14 1.03
N LYS A 116 23.01 3.35 0.48
CA LYS A 116 23.56 4.48 1.24
C LYS A 116 22.66 4.78 2.43
N PRO A 117 23.24 5.23 3.56
CA PRO A 117 22.47 5.77 4.67
C PRO A 117 21.54 6.89 4.19
N ARG A 118 20.35 6.94 4.76
CA ARG A 118 19.40 8.03 4.51
C ARG A 118 19.90 9.31 5.17
N ASP A 119 19.64 10.47 4.55
CA ASP A 119 19.83 11.75 5.20
C ASP A 119 18.85 11.86 6.39
N PRO A 120 19.33 12.15 7.61
CA PRO A 120 18.47 12.33 8.79
C PRO A 120 17.38 13.41 8.61
N ASN A 121 17.66 14.42 7.77
CA ASN A 121 16.73 15.50 7.49
C ASN A 121 15.64 15.16 6.46
N ASP A 122 15.78 14.04 5.74
CA ASP A 122 14.78 13.59 4.78
C ASP A 122 13.53 13.07 5.50
N GLY A 123 12.38 13.70 5.23
CA GLY A 123 11.08 13.20 5.64
C GLY A 123 10.72 11.90 4.92
N ILE A 124 9.65 11.23 5.37
CA ILE A 124 9.10 10.03 4.72
C ILE A 124 8.59 10.37 3.32
N LEU A 125 7.94 11.53 3.18
CA LEU A 125 7.37 12.04 1.94
C LEU A 125 8.34 12.98 1.22
N THR A 126 9.35 12.41 0.58
CA THR A 126 10.27 13.16 -0.29
C THR A 126 9.55 13.61 -1.56
N PRO A 127 10.04 14.65 -2.30
CA PRO A 127 9.45 15.08 -3.58
C PRO A 127 9.31 13.92 -4.60
N GLN A 128 10.27 13.00 -4.62
CA GLN A 128 10.21 11.81 -5.46
C GLN A 128 9.08 10.87 -5.04
N THR A 129 8.88 10.69 -3.73
CA THR A 129 7.79 9.87 -3.18
C THR A 129 6.43 10.48 -3.50
N MET A 130 6.31 11.82 -3.36
CA MET A 130 5.09 12.55 -3.71
C MET A 130 4.75 12.45 -5.20
N LYS A 131 5.75 12.56 -6.08
CA LYS A 131 5.56 12.35 -7.53
C LYS A 131 5.07 10.93 -7.83
N GLN A 132 5.67 9.93 -7.21
CA GLN A 132 5.26 8.52 -7.38
C GLN A 132 3.81 8.31 -6.93
N LEU A 133 3.47 8.78 -5.72
CA LEU A 133 2.13 8.74 -5.15
C LEU A 133 1.11 9.43 -6.06
N GLY A 134 1.43 10.63 -6.54
CA GLY A 134 0.57 11.40 -7.44
C GLY A 134 0.27 10.66 -8.74
N ILE A 135 1.30 10.15 -9.43
CA ILE A 135 1.13 9.39 -10.67
C ILE A 135 0.26 8.14 -10.44
N GLN A 136 0.53 7.39 -9.38
CA GLN A 136 -0.20 6.17 -9.08
C GLN A 136 -1.67 6.46 -8.75
N GLY A 137 -1.94 7.48 -7.92
CA GLY A 137 -3.30 7.91 -7.57
C GLY A 137 -4.09 8.39 -8.77
N ILE A 138 -3.47 9.18 -9.66
CA ILE A 138 -4.09 9.66 -10.91
C ILE A 138 -4.44 8.49 -11.83
N LEU A 139 -3.55 7.53 -12.02
CA LEU A 139 -3.82 6.36 -12.86
C LEU A 139 -5.03 5.56 -12.36
N ILE A 140 -5.12 5.34 -11.04
CA ILE A 140 -6.27 4.64 -10.43
C ILE A 140 -7.54 5.48 -10.60
N ALA A 141 -7.47 6.80 -10.40
CA ALA A 141 -8.62 7.69 -10.58
C ALA A 141 -9.15 7.67 -12.02
N ILE A 142 -8.27 7.70 -13.02
CA ILE A 142 -8.66 7.67 -14.44
C ILE A 142 -9.46 6.41 -14.77
N VAL A 143 -8.96 5.22 -14.39
CA VAL A 143 -9.68 3.97 -14.70
C VAL A 143 -10.99 3.84 -13.93
N THR A 144 -11.03 4.35 -12.70
CA THR A 144 -12.24 4.39 -11.88
C THR A 144 -13.29 5.31 -12.49
N MET A 145 -12.91 6.52 -12.93
CA MET A 145 -13.82 7.44 -13.60
C MET A 145 -14.25 6.90 -14.98
N ALA A 146 -13.39 6.19 -15.70
CA ALA A 146 -13.80 5.52 -16.93
C ALA A 146 -14.91 4.50 -16.69
N ALA A 147 -14.78 3.67 -15.65
CA ALA A 147 -15.82 2.72 -15.25
C ALA A 147 -17.12 3.46 -14.84
N TYR A 148 -17.00 4.55 -14.08
CA TYR A 148 -18.13 5.40 -13.70
C TYR A 148 -18.88 5.95 -14.91
N PHE A 149 -18.18 6.55 -15.87
CA PHE A 149 -18.80 7.08 -17.12
C PHE A 149 -19.43 5.98 -17.98
N MET A 150 -18.85 4.79 -18.01
CA MET A 150 -19.46 3.67 -18.73
C MET A 150 -20.79 3.25 -18.08
N GLY A 151 -20.83 3.17 -16.76
CA GLY A 151 -22.03 2.84 -16.01
C GLY A 151 -23.13 3.91 -16.09
N LEU A 152 -22.75 5.21 -16.17
CA LEU A 152 -23.70 6.34 -16.29
C LEU A 152 -24.53 6.27 -17.56
N LYS A 153 -24.09 5.55 -18.60
CA LYS A 153 -24.87 5.37 -19.83
C LYS A 153 -26.16 4.57 -19.57
N GLU A 154 -26.19 3.79 -18.51
CA GLU A 154 -27.33 2.96 -18.14
C GLU A 154 -28.11 3.53 -16.93
N SER A 155 -27.41 3.71 -15.81
CA SER A 155 -27.98 4.33 -14.62
C SER A 155 -26.90 4.77 -13.63
N TRP A 156 -27.27 5.67 -12.72
CA TRP A 156 -26.39 6.08 -11.61
C TRP A 156 -26.04 4.90 -10.67
N ALA A 157 -26.99 4.01 -10.39
CA ALA A 157 -26.76 2.85 -9.54
C ALA A 157 -25.72 1.88 -10.13
N ILE A 158 -25.75 1.67 -11.46
CA ILE A 158 -24.73 0.89 -12.16
C ILE A 158 -23.40 1.64 -12.15
N ALA A 159 -23.39 2.95 -12.39
CA ALA A 159 -22.19 3.78 -12.38
C ALA A 159 -21.46 3.72 -11.02
N THR A 160 -22.18 3.89 -9.90
CA THR A 160 -21.60 3.82 -8.56
C THR A 160 -21.08 2.43 -8.24
N THR A 161 -21.80 1.37 -8.64
CA THR A 161 -21.36 -0.01 -8.48
C THR A 161 -20.09 -0.29 -9.27
N MET A 162 -20.01 0.14 -10.54
CA MET A 162 -18.82 -0.02 -11.37
C MET A 162 -17.64 0.78 -10.83
N ALA A 163 -17.85 2.04 -10.43
CA ALA A 163 -16.79 2.88 -9.86
C ALA A 163 -16.24 2.29 -8.56
N PHE A 164 -17.11 1.93 -7.62
CA PHE A 164 -16.73 1.30 -6.35
C PHE A 164 -15.91 0.03 -6.58
N SER A 165 -16.43 -0.87 -7.42
CA SER A 165 -15.79 -2.16 -7.67
C SER A 165 -14.44 -2.01 -8.38
N THR A 166 -14.34 -1.08 -9.35
CA THR A 166 -13.09 -0.79 -10.05
C THR A 166 -12.05 -0.19 -9.11
N LEU A 167 -12.46 0.76 -8.24
CA LEU A 167 -11.56 1.36 -7.26
C LEU A 167 -11.04 0.32 -6.27
N CYS A 168 -11.93 -0.51 -5.70
CA CYS A 168 -11.53 -1.58 -4.77
C CYS A 168 -10.53 -2.54 -5.41
N LEU A 169 -10.85 -3.04 -6.60
CA LEU A 169 -10.01 -4.02 -7.28
C LEU A 169 -8.68 -3.43 -7.74
N ALA A 170 -8.68 -2.18 -8.26
CA ALA A 170 -7.46 -1.49 -8.64
C ALA A 170 -6.54 -1.27 -7.44
N ARG A 171 -7.10 -0.94 -6.25
CA ARG A 171 -6.33 -0.82 -5.00
C ARG A 171 -5.77 -2.17 -4.55
N LEU A 172 -6.53 -3.24 -4.62
CA LEU A 172 -6.03 -4.58 -4.30
C LEU A 172 -4.84 -4.97 -5.20
N PHE A 173 -4.94 -4.74 -6.50
CA PHE A 173 -3.80 -4.94 -7.42
C PHE A 173 -2.64 -4.01 -7.12
N HIS A 174 -2.94 -2.75 -6.78
CA HIS A 174 -1.94 -1.76 -6.43
C HIS A 174 -1.14 -2.12 -5.18
N GLY A 175 -1.71 -2.88 -4.25
CA GLY A 175 -1.00 -3.44 -3.11
C GLY A 175 0.27 -4.20 -3.53
N PHE A 176 0.23 -4.96 -4.62
CA PHE A 176 1.41 -5.62 -5.16
C PHE A 176 2.46 -4.64 -5.68
N ASN A 177 2.04 -3.50 -6.26
CA ASN A 177 2.97 -2.47 -6.71
C ASN A 177 3.71 -1.79 -5.55
N CYS A 178 3.08 -1.70 -4.39
CA CYS A 178 3.65 -1.02 -3.22
C CYS A 178 4.53 -1.92 -2.35
N ARG A 179 4.69 -3.21 -2.67
CA ARG A 179 5.57 -4.13 -1.92
C ARG A 179 7.04 -3.70 -1.96
N ALA A 180 7.51 -3.23 -3.10
CA ALA A 180 8.87 -2.73 -3.29
C ALA A 180 8.94 -1.73 -4.45
N ASN A 181 10.07 -1.02 -4.56
CA ASN A 181 10.34 -0.15 -5.71
C ASN A 181 10.77 -0.90 -6.98
N HIS A 182 11.16 -2.16 -6.83
CA HIS A 182 11.52 -3.05 -7.94
C HIS A 182 10.28 -3.71 -8.57
N SER A 183 10.46 -4.28 -9.77
CA SER A 183 9.37 -5.04 -10.41
C SER A 183 9.05 -6.32 -9.63
N LEU A 184 7.79 -6.77 -9.71
CA LEU A 184 7.34 -8.03 -9.10
C LEU A 184 8.11 -9.24 -9.63
N TYR A 185 8.64 -9.15 -10.84
CA TYR A 185 9.48 -10.20 -11.43
C TYR A 185 10.78 -10.39 -10.63
N HIS A 186 11.43 -9.30 -10.18
CA HIS A 186 12.66 -9.36 -9.40
C HIS A 186 12.47 -9.77 -7.95
N ILE A 187 11.41 -9.28 -7.30
CA ILE A 187 11.15 -9.59 -5.89
C ILE A 187 10.44 -10.94 -5.69
N GLY A 188 9.87 -11.49 -6.77
CA GLY A 188 9.07 -12.71 -6.74
C GLY A 188 7.61 -12.44 -6.31
N PHE A 189 6.67 -12.83 -7.15
CA PHE A 189 5.25 -12.62 -6.87
C PHE A 189 4.82 -13.32 -5.57
N PHE A 190 5.27 -14.56 -5.35
CA PHE A 190 4.90 -15.41 -4.21
C PHE A 190 5.78 -15.21 -2.96
N SER A 191 6.74 -14.27 -2.96
CA SER A 191 7.66 -14.08 -1.84
C SER A 191 6.98 -13.60 -0.55
N ASN A 192 5.89 -12.83 -0.65
CA ASN A 192 5.08 -12.37 0.47
C ASN A 192 3.70 -13.06 0.48
N LYS A 193 3.56 -14.08 1.30
CA LYS A 193 2.29 -14.83 1.47
C LYS A 193 1.15 -13.96 2.03
N TYR A 194 1.49 -12.98 2.87
CA TYR A 194 0.51 -12.07 3.47
C TYR A 194 -0.13 -11.16 2.43
N SER A 195 0.66 -10.65 1.45
CA SER A 195 0.12 -9.86 0.35
C SER A 195 -0.83 -10.65 -0.55
N ILE A 196 -0.52 -11.93 -0.79
CA ILE A 196 -1.41 -12.82 -1.54
C ILE A 196 -2.69 -13.08 -0.75
N MET A 197 -2.58 -13.38 0.54
CA MET A 197 -3.74 -13.63 1.40
C MET A 197 -4.63 -12.39 1.51
N ALA A 198 -4.04 -11.19 1.70
CA ALA A 198 -4.77 -9.93 1.73
C ALA A 198 -5.54 -9.68 0.42
N PHE A 199 -4.90 -9.94 -0.73
CA PHE A 199 -5.54 -9.85 -2.04
C PHE A 199 -6.70 -10.83 -2.16
N ILE A 200 -6.50 -12.11 -1.83
CA ILE A 200 -7.55 -13.16 -1.94
C ILE A 200 -8.74 -12.81 -1.05
N VAL A 201 -8.50 -12.42 0.20
CA VAL A 201 -9.57 -12.04 1.14
C VAL A 201 -10.33 -10.83 0.61
N GLY A 202 -9.65 -9.76 0.23
CA GLY A 202 -10.29 -8.57 -0.34
C GLY A 202 -11.05 -8.87 -1.62
N PHE A 203 -10.50 -9.71 -2.49
CA PHE A 203 -11.13 -10.15 -3.73
C PHE A 203 -12.41 -10.97 -3.47
N ILE A 204 -12.38 -11.91 -2.52
CA ILE A 204 -13.55 -12.70 -2.13
C ILE A 204 -14.63 -11.79 -1.56
N PHE A 205 -14.31 -10.87 -0.64
CA PHE A 205 -15.30 -9.96 -0.07
C PHE A 205 -15.92 -9.04 -1.12
N LEU A 206 -15.13 -8.48 -2.04
CA LEU A 206 -15.65 -7.65 -3.12
C LEU A 206 -16.60 -8.46 -4.02
N ASN A 207 -16.21 -9.66 -4.41
CA ASN A 207 -17.05 -10.52 -5.26
C ASN A 207 -18.31 -10.99 -4.52
N ALA A 208 -18.22 -11.27 -3.22
CA ALA A 208 -19.39 -11.58 -2.42
C ALA A 208 -20.42 -10.44 -2.46
N ILE A 209 -19.96 -9.17 -2.32
CA ILE A 209 -20.83 -8.00 -2.42
C ILE A 209 -21.49 -7.91 -3.80
N LEU A 210 -20.75 -8.21 -4.88
CA LEU A 210 -21.26 -8.09 -6.25
C LEU A 210 -22.22 -9.21 -6.66
N PHE A 211 -22.00 -10.44 -6.16
CA PHE A 211 -22.72 -11.61 -6.61
C PHE A 211 -23.80 -12.12 -5.64
N VAL A 212 -23.77 -11.71 -4.37
CA VAL A 212 -24.76 -12.13 -3.38
C VAL A 212 -25.85 -11.05 -3.26
N PRO A 213 -27.10 -11.29 -3.79
CA PRO A 213 -28.15 -10.29 -3.81
C PRO A 213 -28.54 -9.75 -2.43
N ALA A 214 -28.43 -10.56 -1.38
CA ALA A 214 -28.72 -10.16 -0.02
C ALA A 214 -27.80 -9.01 0.50
N LEU A 215 -26.61 -8.87 -0.09
CA LEU A 215 -25.65 -7.83 0.27
C LEU A 215 -25.87 -6.53 -0.51
N HIS A 216 -26.59 -6.55 -1.61
CA HIS A 216 -26.79 -5.39 -2.47
C HIS A 216 -27.38 -4.19 -1.72
N GLY A 217 -28.43 -4.43 -0.93
CA GLY A 217 -29.06 -3.37 -0.14
C GLY A 217 -28.14 -2.79 0.93
N LEU A 218 -27.33 -3.64 1.59
CA LEU A 218 -26.39 -3.21 2.64
C LEU A 218 -25.27 -2.34 2.08
N PHE A 219 -24.72 -2.70 0.91
CA PHE A 219 -23.62 -1.98 0.28
C PHE A 219 -24.08 -0.98 -0.79
N SER A 220 -25.40 -0.82 -1.00
CA SER A 220 -25.95 0.07 -2.01
C SER A 220 -25.39 -0.18 -3.41
N VAL A 221 -25.18 -1.44 -3.77
CA VAL A 221 -24.74 -1.89 -5.09
C VAL A 221 -25.93 -2.51 -5.83
N THR A 222 -25.83 -2.58 -7.15
CA THR A 222 -26.85 -3.20 -8.01
C THR A 222 -26.28 -4.34 -8.81
N THR A 223 -27.16 -5.18 -9.35
CA THR A 223 -26.76 -6.24 -10.26
C THR A 223 -26.14 -5.66 -11.53
N ILE A 224 -25.03 -6.23 -11.93
CA ILE A 224 -24.27 -5.85 -13.12
C ILE A 224 -24.10 -7.04 -14.06
N THR A 225 -24.00 -6.77 -15.34
CA THR A 225 -23.82 -7.78 -16.38
C THR A 225 -22.42 -8.36 -16.37
N ILE A 226 -22.24 -9.53 -16.98
CA ILE A 226 -20.92 -10.16 -17.13
C ILE A 226 -19.96 -9.27 -17.93
N GLN A 227 -20.46 -8.51 -18.90
CA GLN A 227 -19.67 -7.57 -19.68
C GLN A 227 -19.16 -6.42 -18.81
N GLN A 228 -19.98 -5.89 -17.90
CA GLN A 228 -19.58 -4.87 -16.94
C GLN A 228 -18.54 -5.40 -15.95
N ILE A 229 -18.68 -6.66 -15.48
CA ILE A 229 -17.70 -7.32 -14.62
C ILE A 229 -16.35 -7.45 -15.32
N LEU A 230 -16.32 -7.93 -16.57
CA LEU A 230 -15.10 -8.03 -17.35
C LEU A 230 -14.44 -6.66 -17.56
N THR A 231 -15.25 -5.62 -17.79
CA THR A 231 -14.77 -4.23 -17.91
C THR A 231 -14.13 -3.74 -16.62
N ILE A 232 -14.77 -3.98 -15.46
CA ILE A 232 -14.23 -3.63 -14.14
C ILE A 232 -12.86 -4.29 -13.93
N TYR A 233 -12.75 -5.59 -14.22
CA TYR A 233 -11.51 -6.35 -14.01
C TYR A 233 -10.40 -5.87 -14.95
N GLY A 234 -10.73 -5.63 -16.22
CA GLY A 234 -9.78 -5.10 -17.20
C GLY A 234 -9.27 -3.73 -16.81
N LEU A 235 -10.16 -2.79 -16.51
CA LEU A 235 -9.81 -1.43 -16.10
C LEU A 235 -8.99 -1.41 -14.81
N ALA A 236 -9.37 -2.19 -13.81
CA ALA A 236 -8.67 -2.25 -12.53
C ALA A 236 -7.23 -2.78 -12.64
N PHE A 237 -6.95 -3.64 -13.61
CA PHE A 237 -5.61 -4.19 -13.83
C PHE A 237 -4.67 -3.23 -14.55
N ILE A 238 -5.19 -2.30 -15.38
CA ILE A 238 -4.38 -1.37 -16.20
C ILE A 238 -3.34 -0.58 -15.38
N PRO A 239 -3.67 0.10 -14.27
CA PRO A 239 -2.69 0.87 -13.50
C PRO A 239 -1.51 0.01 -13.04
N THR A 240 -1.81 -1.20 -12.55
CA THR A 240 -0.77 -2.12 -12.07
C THR A 240 0.11 -2.59 -13.21
N PHE A 241 -0.45 -2.95 -14.34
CA PHE A 241 0.29 -3.34 -15.52
C PHE A 241 1.24 -2.22 -15.99
N LEU A 242 0.75 -0.99 -16.13
CA LEU A 242 1.57 0.16 -16.57
C LEU A 242 2.72 0.45 -15.60
N ILE A 243 2.47 0.40 -14.29
CA ILE A 243 3.49 0.60 -13.27
C ILE A 243 4.57 -0.49 -13.36
N GLN A 244 4.19 -1.76 -13.51
CA GLN A 244 5.13 -2.87 -13.61
C GLN A 244 5.98 -2.78 -14.89
N VAL A 245 5.37 -2.47 -16.03
CA VAL A 245 6.11 -2.26 -17.29
C VAL A 245 7.11 -1.11 -17.15
N SER A 246 6.70 0.02 -16.58
CA SER A 246 7.61 1.16 -16.34
C SER A 246 8.81 0.78 -15.46
N ARG A 247 8.60 -0.06 -14.44
CA ARG A 247 9.68 -0.54 -13.57
C ARG A 247 10.62 -1.52 -14.27
N MET A 248 10.09 -2.39 -15.10
CA MET A 248 10.90 -3.31 -15.89
C MET A 248 11.82 -2.59 -16.87
N MET A 249 11.34 -1.49 -17.47
CA MET A 249 12.14 -0.67 -18.39
C MET A 249 13.25 0.13 -17.69
N LYS A 250 13.06 0.54 -16.43
CA LYS A 250 14.06 1.31 -15.67
C LYS A 250 15.22 0.46 -15.11
N HIS A 251 15.04 -0.85 -15.04
CA HIS A 251 16.04 -1.78 -14.49
C HIS A 251 16.72 -2.63 -15.58
N ARG A 252 16.56 -2.25 -16.84
CA ARG A 252 17.43 -2.67 -17.95
C ARG A 252 18.55 -1.65 -18.14
#